data_21698208de67fec121f9714fdb464255
#
_entry.id   21698208de67fec121f9714fdb464255
#
_cell.length_a   1.000
_cell.length_b   1.000
_cell.length_c   1.000
_cell.angle_alpha   90.00
_cell.angle_beta   90.00
_cell.angle_gamma   90.00
#
_symmetry.space_group_name_H-M   'P 1'
#
loop_
_entity.id
_entity.type
_entity.pdbx_description
1 polymer ?
#
loop_
_entity_poly.entity_id
_entity_poly.type
_entity_poly.pdbx_seq_one_letter_code
_entity_poly.pdbx_strand_id
1 'polypeptide(L)'
;MNPPTDARSLNDALARVAASDRLLVALDFDGTLAPLEDEPMSARALPDAAAAVAALAGLPDTPVAYVSGRSLHDLREIAEHSDDSPVYLAGSHGAEFWAPGEGALPTDDDDAAHALRDELRDAMTAELGDLEGVWVEPKTFGFGIHTRVASTEDAQHARDAADRLVAERAPHWRRRTGHNIVEYSFRHEGKDSALAVLRARLGATAVLFAGDDVTDEDALASLGPGDLGIRVGDGETAASVRVGSIQELADALSLLERMRRTARE
;
A
#
# COMPACT_ATOMS: atom_id res chain seq x y z
N MET A 1 -3.58 20.52 -11.78
CA MET A 1 -4.55 19.53 -11.27
C MET A 1 -5.24 18.94 -12.47
N ASN A 2 -4.99 17.67 -12.82
CA ASN A 2 -5.73 17.01 -13.89
C ASN A 2 -7.12 16.66 -13.35
N PRO A 3 -8.21 16.95 -14.11
CA PRO A 3 -9.55 16.58 -13.68
C PRO A 3 -9.68 15.04 -13.58
N PRO A 4 -10.67 14.54 -12.83
CA PRO A 4 -11.01 13.11 -12.83
C PRO A 4 -11.19 12.62 -14.26
N THR A 5 -10.82 11.36 -14.51
CA THR A 5 -10.99 10.71 -15.82
C THR A 5 -12.49 10.66 -16.14
N ASP A 6 -12.89 11.02 -17.37
CA ASP A 6 -14.29 10.90 -17.75
C ASP A 6 -14.76 9.44 -17.70
N ALA A 7 -16.05 9.25 -17.42
CA ALA A 7 -16.62 7.91 -17.20
C ALA A 7 -16.45 6.97 -18.40
N ARG A 8 -16.39 7.51 -19.64
CA ARG A 8 -16.18 6.69 -20.84
C ARG A 8 -14.76 6.15 -20.87
N SER A 9 -13.76 6.99 -20.61
CA SER A 9 -12.35 6.60 -20.57
C SER A 9 -12.07 5.59 -19.46
N LEU A 10 -12.70 5.73 -18.28
CA LEU A 10 -12.63 4.76 -17.19
C LEU A 10 -13.24 3.42 -17.62
N ASN A 11 -14.45 3.42 -18.20
CA ASN A 11 -15.11 2.21 -18.66
C ASN A 11 -14.31 1.45 -19.72
N ASP A 12 -13.73 2.17 -20.69
CA ASP A 12 -12.89 1.58 -21.73
C ASP A 12 -11.61 0.97 -21.14
N ALA A 13 -11.02 1.61 -20.13
CA ALA A 13 -9.85 1.10 -19.43
C ALA A 13 -10.18 -0.18 -18.62
N LEU A 14 -11.29 -0.17 -17.89
CA LEU A 14 -11.77 -1.35 -17.16
C LEU A 14 -12.10 -2.52 -18.09
N ALA A 15 -12.76 -2.25 -19.22
CA ALA A 15 -13.09 -3.30 -20.20
C ALA A 15 -11.83 -3.98 -20.78
N ARG A 16 -10.75 -3.23 -21.02
CA ARG A 16 -9.49 -3.80 -21.50
C ARG A 16 -8.89 -4.78 -20.50
N VAL A 17 -8.76 -4.40 -19.23
CA VAL A 17 -8.18 -5.29 -18.20
C VAL A 17 -9.13 -6.43 -17.85
N ALA A 18 -10.45 -6.20 -17.93
CA ALA A 18 -11.45 -7.26 -17.73
C ALA A 18 -11.33 -8.39 -18.76
N ALA A 19 -10.87 -8.11 -19.97
CA ALA A 19 -10.69 -9.09 -21.04
C ALA A 19 -9.39 -9.90 -20.93
N SER A 20 -8.47 -9.57 -20.01
CA SER A 20 -7.20 -10.28 -19.84
C SER A 20 -7.41 -11.71 -19.33
N ASP A 21 -6.52 -12.64 -19.72
CA ASP A 21 -6.62 -14.04 -19.32
C ASP A 21 -6.54 -14.21 -17.78
N ARG A 22 -5.63 -13.50 -17.12
CA ARG A 22 -5.49 -13.53 -15.67
C ARG A 22 -5.18 -12.13 -15.14
N LEU A 23 -6.12 -11.56 -14.40
CA LEU A 23 -6.05 -10.19 -13.87
C LEU A 23 -5.70 -10.20 -12.39
N LEU A 24 -4.53 -9.65 -12.03
CA LEU A 24 -4.24 -9.29 -10.65
C LEU A 24 -4.90 -7.94 -10.34
N VAL A 25 -5.79 -7.91 -9.36
CA VAL A 25 -6.34 -6.68 -8.79
C VAL A 25 -5.59 -6.40 -7.50
N ALA A 26 -4.64 -5.48 -7.55
CA ALA A 26 -3.81 -5.08 -6.42
C ALA A 26 -4.26 -3.69 -5.92
N LEU A 27 -4.51 -3.55 -4.64
CA LEU A 27 -5.13 -2.37 -4.05
C LEU A 27 -4.33 -1.95 -2.83
N ASP A 28 -3.98 -0.67 -2.74
CA ASP A 28 -3.60 -0.10 -1.46
C ASP A 28 -4.82 -0.09 -0.51
N PHE A 29 -4.60 0.12 0.79
CA PHE A 29 -5.65 0.02 1.78
C PHE A 29 -6.06 1.37 2.36
N ASP A 30 -5.14 2.08 3.01
CA ASP A 30 -5.40 3.35 3.66
C ASP A 30 -5.54 4.48 2.63
N GLY A 31 -6.63 5.24 2.67
CA GLY A 31 -6.94 6.28 1.67
C GLY A 31 -7.51 5.73 0.36
N THR A 32 -7.39 4.42 0.12
CA THR A 32 -7.79 3.75 -1.13
C THR A 32 -9.03 2.89 -0.96
N LEU A 33 -9.11 2.06 0.06
CA LEU A 33 -10.28 1.25 0.41
C LEU A 33 -10.91 1.70 1.73
N ALA A 34 -10.09 2.20 2.67
CA ALA A 34 -10.47 2.70 3.97
C ALA A 34 -10.19 4.21 4.05
N PRO A 35 -11.06 5.01 4.68
CA PRO A 35 -10.73 6.40 5.00
C PRO A 35 -9.44 6.48 5.85
N LEU A 36 -8.72 7.62 5.72
CA LEU A 36 -7.61 7.92 6.60
C LEU A 36 -8.15 8.26 7.99
N GLU A 37 -7.76 7.50 9.01
CA GLU A 37 -8.21 7.66 10.39
C GLU A 37 -7.12 8.28 11.26
N ASP A 38 -7.54 9.01 12.31
CA ASP A 38 -6.61 9.53 13.31
C ASP A 38 -6.02 8.42 14.19
N GLU A 39 -6.82 7.40 14.50
CA GLU A 39 -6.43 6.16 15.16
C GLU A 39 -6.11 5.11 14.09
N PRO A 40 -4.83 4.83 13.80
CA PRO A 40 -4.47 3.99 12.65
C PRO A 40 -5.11 2.59 12.64
N MET A 41 -5.32 1.99 13.81
CA MET A 41 -5.90 0.64 13.92
C MET A 41 -7.42 0.62 13.81
N SER A 42 -8.09 1.77 13.73
CA SER A 42 -9.54 1.88 13.50
C SER A 42 -9.92 1.89 12.02
N ALA A 43 -8.95 1.99 11.11
CA ALA A 43 -9.19 1.98 9.67
C ALA A 43 -9.96 0.71 9.25
N ARG A 44 -11.02 0.88 8.47
CA ARG A 44 -11.81 -0.22 7.89
C ARG A 44 -12.21 0.15 6.48
N ALA A 45 -12.15 -0.81 5.58
CA ALA A 45 -12.63 -0.60 4.21
C ALA A 45 -14.09 -0.15 4.20
N LEU A 46 -14.44 0.75 3.30
CA LEU A 46 -15.85 1.08 3.10
C LEU A 46 -16.64 -0.18 2.72
N PRO A 47 -17.88 -0.34 3.20
CA PRO A 47 -18.67 -1.56 2.95
C PRO A 47 -18.80 -1.91 1.46
N ASP A 48 -18.99 -0.91 0.59
CA ASP A 48 -19.11 -1.12 -0.85
C ASP A 48 -17.77 -1.53 -1.47
N ALA A 49 -16.64 -1.00 -0.98
CA ALA A 49 -15.31 -1.38 -1.42
C ALA A 49 -14.99 -2.83 -1.00
N ALA A 50 -15.27 -3.20 0.26
CA ALA A 50 -15.10 -4.55 0.77
C ALA A 50 -15.96 -5.57 -0.01
N ALA A 51 -17.22 -5.21 -0.32
CA ALA A 51 -18.11 -6.05 -1.11
C ALA A 51 -17.61 -6.26 -2.54
N ALA A 52 -17.10 -5.20 -3.18
CA ALA A 52 -16.53 -5.28 -4.53
C ALA A 52 -15.27 -6.16 -4.57
N VAL A 53 -14.39 -6.01 -3.58
CA VAL A 53 -13.19 -6.84 -3.42
C VAL A 53 -13.56 -8.31 -3.23
N ALA A 54 -14.51 -8.61 -2.33
CA ALA A 54 -14.97 -9.98 -2.09
C ALA A 54 -15.57 -10.61 -3.36
N ALA A 55 -16.34 -9.84 -4.12
CA ALA A 55 -16.94 -10.31 -5.38
C ALA A 55 -15.88 -10.59 -6.45
N LEU A 56 -14.86 -9.72 -6.59
CA LEU A 56 -13.74 -9.93 -7.51
C LEU A 56 -12.89 -11.15 -7.12
N ALA A 57 -12.57 -11.30 -5.82
CA ALA A 57 -11.79 -12.43 -5.31
C ALA A 57 -12.51 -13.78 -5.47
N GLY A 58 -13.84 -13.78 -5.64
CA GLY A 58 -14.64 -14.96 -5.96
C GLY A 58 -14.64 -15.35 -7.44
N LEU A 59 -14.08 -14.52 -8.33
CA LEU A 59 -14.05 -14.83 -9.76
C LEU A 59 -12.82 -15.68 -10.13
N PRO A 60 -12.97 -16.62 -11.09
CA PRO A 60 -11.83 -17.37 -11.60
C PRO A 60 -10.80 -16.43 -12.26
N ASP A 61 -9.53 -16.80 -12.20
CA ASP A 61 -8.41 -16.06 -12.79
C ASP A 61 -8.36 -14.56 -12.43
N THR A 62 -8.85 -14.22 -11.24
CA THR A 62 -8.91 -12.85 -10.73
C THR A 62 -8.38 -12.78 -9.31
N PRO A 63 -7.07 -13.10 -9.09
CA PRO A 63 -6.48 -12.92 -7.76
C PRO A 63 -6.55 -11.45 -7.34
N VAL A 64 -6.90 -11.24 -6.07
CA VAL A 64 -6.94 -9.92 -5.43
C VAL A 64 -5.86 -9.85 -4.36
N ALA A 65 -5.18 -8.72 -4.25
CA ALA A 65 -4.15 -8.48 -3.24
C ALA A 65 -4.29 -7.09 -2.61
N TYR A 66 -4.07 -6.98 -1.30
CA TYR A 66 -3.79 -5.70 -0.65
C TYR A 66 -2.28 -5.47 -0.59
N VAL A 67 -1.85 -4.25 -0.91
CA VAL A 67 -0.43 -3.85 -0.95
C VAL A 67 -0.26 -2.58 -0.13
N SER A 68 0.26 -2.70 1.08
CA SER A 68 0.27 -1.62 2.07
C SER A 68 1.66 -1.39 2.68
N GLY A 69 1.89 -0.16 3.17
CA GLY A 69 3.04 0.17 4.03
C GLY A 69 2.91 -0.37 5.46
N ARG A 70 1.73 -0.80 5.88
CA ARG A 70 1.52 -1.42 7.19
C ARG A 70 2.21 -2.76 7.30
N SER A 71 2.58 -3.17 8.52
CA SER A 71 3.03 -4.53 8.75
C SER A 71 1.98 -5.55 8.31
N LEU A 72 2.40 -6.76 8.01
CA LEU A 72 1.45 -7.83 7.67
C LEU A 72 0.45 -8.08 8.79
N HIS A 73 0.89 -7.98 10.06
CA HIS A 73 0.04 -8.11 11.23
C HIS A 73 -1.07 -7.05 11.26
N ASP A 74 -0.70 -5.77 11.16
CA ASP A 74 -1.64 -4.67 11.23
C ASP A 74 -2.59 -4.64 10.03
N LEU A 75 -2.06 -4.94 8.83
CA LEU A 75 -2.87 -5.03 7.62
C LEU A 75 -3.95 -6.12 7.74
N ARG A 76 -3.61 -7.27 8.33
CA ARG A 76 -4.59 -8.33 8.59
C ARG A 76 -5.68 -7.89 9.55
N GLU A 77 -5.31 -7.15 10.59
CA GLU A 77 -6.27 -6.67 11.59
C GLU A 77 -7.25 -5.64 10.98
N ILE A 78 -6.73 -4.60 10.32
CA ILE A 78 -7.59 -3.54 9.75
C ILE A 78 -8.42 -4.01 8.56
N ALA A 79 -7.91 -4.99 7.79
CA ALA A 79 -8.62 -5.60 6.68
C ALA A 79 -9.59 -6.70 7.13
N GLU A 80 -9.68 -7.00 8.45
CA GLU A 80 -10.48 -8.11 9.00
C GLU A 80 -10.19 -9.44 8.26
N HIS A 81 -8.89 -9.63 7.91
CA HIS A 81 -8.44 -10.73 7.07
C HIS A 81 -8.27 -12.01 7.87
N SER A 82 -9.05 -13.04 7.53
CA SER A 82 -8.95 -14.38 8.13
C SER A 82 -8.04 -15.32 7.34
N ASP A 83 -7.68 -16.45 7.94
CA ASP A 83 -6.85 -17.48 7.29
C ASP A 83 -7.54 -18.12 6.07
N ASP A 84 -8.87 -18.10 6.02
CA ASP A 84 -9.68 -18.60 4.89
C ASP A 84 -9.89 -17.54 3.79
N SER A 85 -9.37 -16.32 3.96
CA SER A 85 -9.51 -15.26 2.96
C SER A 85 -8.81 -15.63 1.65
N PRO A 86 -9.47 -15.45 0.49
CA PRO A 86 -8.83 -15.65 -0.83
C PRO A 86 -7.93 -14.48 -1.25
N VAL A 87 -7.84 -13.40 -0.43
CA VAL A 87 -7.08 -12.18 -0.73
C VAL A 87 -5.61 -12.36 -0.32
N TYR A 88 -4.69 -12.08 -1.23
CA TYR A 88 -3.26 -12.00 -0.95
C TYR A 88 -2.93 -10.71 -0.21
N LEU A 89 -1.89 -10.73 0.62
CA LEU A 89 -1.39 -9.50 1.26
C LEU A 89 0.09 -9.29 0.95
N ALA A 90 0.45 -8.04 0.74
CA ALA A 90 1.82 -7.55 0.75
C ALA A 90 1.91 -6.42 1.76
N GLY A 91 2.50 -6.70 2.91
CA GLY A 91 2.75 -5.74 3.99
C GLY A 91 4.14 -5.12 3.90
N SER A 92 4.40 -4.11 4.73
CA SER A 92 5.70 -3.41 4.83
C SER A 92 6.24 -3.00 3.46
N HIS A 93 5.39 -2.44 2.60
CA HIS A 93 5.69 -2.05 1.21
C HIS A 93 6.16 -3.22 0.31
N GLY A 94 5.83 -4.46 0.64
CA GLY A 94 6.24 -5.64 -0.13
C GLY A 94 7.42 -6.40 0.46
N ALA A 95 7.79 -6.12 1.71
CA ALA A 95 8.78 -6.92 2.44
C ALA A 95 8.16 -8.14 3.12
N GLU A 96 6.83 -8.18 3.29
CA GLU A 96 6.08 -9.28 3.91
C GLU A 96 4.95 -9.72 2.98
N PHE A 97 4.69 -11.03 2.91
CA PHE A 97 3.61 -11.57 2.10
C PHE A 97 2.77 -12.59 2.86
N TRP A 98 1.48 -12.61 2.55
CA TRP A 98 0.54 -13.67 2.90
C TRP A 98 -0.08 -14.25 1.64
N ALA A 99 -0.14 -15.58 1.57
CA ALA A 99 -0.78 -16.26 0.45
C ALA A 99 -1.92 -17.18 0.96
N PRO A 100 -3.10 -17.18 0.32
CA PRO A 100 -4.21 -18.07 0.65
C PRO A 100 -3.76 -19.53 0.66
N GLY A 101 -4.10 -20.25 1.76
CA GLY A 101 -3.75 -21.65 1.94
C GLY A 101 -2.30 -21.93 2.35
N GLU A 102 -1.42 -20.94 2.30
CA GLU A 102 -0.01 -21.08 2.72
C GLU A 102 0.30 -20.28 3.99
N GLY A 103 -0.46 -19.20 4.24
CA GLY A 103 -0.21 -18.30 5.37
C GLY A 103 0.85 -17.26 5.07
N ALA A 104 1.51 -16.75 6.13
CA ALA A 104 2.63 -15.84 6.00
C ALA A 104 3.82 -16.54 5.34
N LEU A 105 4.35 -15.92 4.28
CA LEU A 105 5.52 -16.47 3.59
C LEU A 105 6.80 -16.14 4.37
N PRO A 106 7.82 -17.03 4.34
CA PRO A 106 9.09 -16.77 4.98
C PRO A 106 9.75 -15.49 4.43
N THR A 107 10.31 -14.68 5.33
CA THR A 107 11.18 -13.55 5.00
C THR A 107 12.64 -13.96 5.23
N ASP A 108 13.54 -13.45 4.37
CA ASP A 108 14.97 -13.56 4.65
C ASP A 108 15.32 -12.49 5.69
N ASP A 109 15.29 -12.85 6.98
CA ASP A 109 15.56 -11.96 8.07
C ASP A 109 17.04 -11.99 8.47
N ASP A 110 17.59 -10.79 8.72
CA ASP A 110 18.93 -10.57 9.25
C ASP A 110 18.81 -10.12 10.73
N ASP A 111 19.13 -11.00 11.67
CA ASP A 111 19.07 -10.71 13.10
C ASP A 111 19.91 -9.45 13.47
N ALA A 112 21.02 -9.21 12.78
CA ALA A 112 21.85 -8.03 13.02
C ALA A 112 21.14 -6.74 12.55
N ALA A 113 20.42 -6.79 11.43
CA ALA A 113 19.60 -5.67 10.95
C ALA A 113 18.45 -5.36 11.91
N HIS A 114 17.79 -6.40 12.44
CA HIS A 114 16.75 -6.22 13.46
C HIS A 114 17.30 -5.63 14.76
N ALA A 115 18.46 -6.08 15.23
CA ALA A 115 19.11 -5.53 16.43
C ALA A 115 19.47 -4.03 16.22
N LEU A 116 20.02 -3.68 15.07
CA LEU A 116 20.34 -2.28 14.74
C LEU A 116 19.06 -1.44 14.65
N ARG A 117 17.97 -1.97 14.06
CA ARG A 117 16.65 -1.32 14.03
C ARG A 117 16.19 -0.94 15.44
N ASP A 118 16.23 -1.89 16.37
CA ASP A 118 15.77 -1.67 17.74
C ASP A 118 16.63 -0.62 18.44
N GLU A 119 17.97 -0.68 18.26
CA GLU A 119 18.88 0.32 18.81
C GLU A 119 18.61 1.75 18.28
N LEU A 120 18.41 1.90 16.96
CA LEU A 120 18.14 3.20 16.36
C LEU A 120 16.77 3.74 16.74
N ARG A 121 15.74 2.89 16.78
CA ARG A 121 14.40 3.26 17.25
C ARG A 121 14.45 3.75 18.72
N ASP A 122 15.13 3.02 19.59
CA ASP A 122 15.21 3.36 21.01
C ASP A 122 15.99 4.68 21.22
N ALA A 123 17.06 4.90 20.43
CA ALA A 123 17.80 6.16 20.43
C ALA A 123 16.91 7.33 19.97
N MET A 124 16.12 7.16 18.92
CA MET A 124 15.18 8.20 18.48
C MET A 124 14.07 8.44 19.48
N THR A 125 13.53 7.40 20.09
CA THR A 125 12.52 7.54 21.15
C THR A 125 13.06 8.35 22.34
N ALA A 126 14.30 8.15 22.72
CA ALA A 126 14.94 8.89 23.77
C ALA A 126 15.23 10.35 23.37
N GLU A 127 15.71 10.59 22.13
CA GLU A 127 16.03 11.94 21.65
C GLU A 127 14.80 12.82 21.42
N LEU A 128 13.71 12.24 20.94
CA LEU A 128 12.50 12.98 20.53
C LEU A 128 11.39 12.96 21.57
N GLY A 129 11.57 12.25 22.68
CA GLY A 129 10.51 12.00 23.68
C GLY A 129 9.94 13.25 24.36
N ASP A 130 10.67 14.36 24.38
CA ASP A 130 10.23 15.64 24.96
C ASP A 130 9.54 16.57 23.93
N LEU A 131 9.49 16.19 22.63
CA LEU A 131 8.86 17.00 21.59
C LEU A 131 7.36 16.73 21.53
N GLU A 132 6.56 17.78 21.75
CA GLU A 132 5.11 17.66 21.72
C GLU A 132 4.60 17.35 20.30
N GLY A 133 3.75 16.33 20.19
CA GLY A 133 3.16 15.94 18.91
C GLY A 133 4.09 15.16 17.97
N VAL A 134 5.27 14.75 18.47
CA VAL A 134 6.18 13.84 17.77
C VAL A 134 6.16 12.49 18.46
N TRP A 135 6.11 11.40 17.67
CA TRP A 135 6.31 10.06 18.22
C TRP A 135 7.01 9.14 17.22
N VAL A 136 7.72 8.16 17.80
CA VAL A 136 8.43 7.12 17.04
C VAL A 136 7.54 5.88 16.96
N GLU A 137 7.17 5.49 15.75
CA GLU A 137 6.38 4.29 15.48
C GLU A 137 7.31 3.11 15.20
N PRO A 138 7.22 2.00 15.94
CA PRO A 138 7.92 0.77 15.59
C PRO A 138 7.39 0.20 14.27
N LYS A 139 8.31 -0.20 13.36
CA LYS A 139 7.98 -0.93 12.12
C LYS A 139 8.71 -2.27 12.11
N THR A 140 8.21 -3.26 11.38
CA THR A 140 8.84 -4.60 11.28
C THR A 140 10.30 -4.50 10.85
N PHE A 141 10.61 -3.65 9.86
CA PHE A 141 11.95 -3.54 9.27
C PHE A 141 12.59 -2.16 9.45
N GLY A 142 12.09 -1.36 10.39
CA GLY A 142 12.56 0.00 10.59
C GLY A 142 11.81 0.73 11.67
N PHE A 143 11.64 2.05 11.49
CA PHE A 143 10.81 2.90 12.34
C PHE A 143 10.28 4.10 11.54
N GLY A 144 9.19 4.68 12.03
CA GLY A 144 8.60 5.90 11.49
C GLY A 144 8.65 7.04 12.51
N ILE A 145 8.84 8.27 12.04
CA ILE A 145 8.72 9.49 12.84
C ILE A 145 7.47 10.22 12.39
N HIS A 146 6.47 10.23 13.25
CA HIS A 146 5.23 10.97 13.02
C HIS A 146 5.34 12.39 13.55
N THR A 147 4.83 13.34 12.74
CA THR A 147 4.88 14.78 13.07
C THR A 147 3.53 15.48 12.81
N ARG A 148 2.43 14.71 12.70
CA ARG A 148 1.11 15.19 12.25
C ARG A 148 0.56 16.31 13.12
N VAL A 149 0.75 16.23 14.43
CA VAL A 149 0.24 17.20 15.42
C VAL A 149 1.35 18.02 16.07
N ALA A 150 2.58 17.90 15.57
CA ALA A 150 3.72 18.67 16.03
C ALA A 150 3.73 20.09 15.46
N SER A 151 4.42 21.01 16.14
CA SER A 151 4.75 22.31 15.57
C SER A 151 5.65 22.14 14.33
N THR A 152 5.68 23.14 13.44
CA THR A 152 6.58 23.09 12.27
C THR A 152 8.05 22.97 12.67
N GLU A 153 8.45 23.63 13.78
CA GLU A 153 9.81 23.62 14.31
C GLU A 153 10.16 22.23 14.87
N ASP A 154 9.31 21.64 15.71
CA ASP A 154 9.51 20.30 16.27
C ASP A 154 9.49 19.23 15.19
N ALA A 155 8.59 19.35 14.20
CA ALA A 155 8.52 18.45 13.07
C ALA A 155 9.80 18.48 12.21
N GLN A 156 10.39 19.67 12.01
CA GLN A 156 11.66 19.79 11.28
C GLN A 156 12.81 19.25 12.13
N HIS A 157 12.86 19.59 13.42
CA HIS A 157 13.88 19.08 14.33
C HIS A 157 13.90 17.55 14.38
N ALA A 158 12.73 16.93 14.50
CA ALA A 158 12.58 15.48 14.56
C ALA A 158 13.09 14.80 13.28
N ARG A 159 12.74 15.36 12.10
CA ARG A 159 13.23 14.85 10.81
C ARG A 159 14.74 14.97 10.69
N ASP A 160 15.31 16.13 11.05
CA ASP A 160 16.76 16.38 10.96
C ASP A 160 17.54 15.48 11.92
N ALA A 161 17.02 15.22 13.11
CA ALA A 161 17.61 14.30 14.09
C ALA A 161 17.67 12.87 13.54
N ALA A 162 16.56 12.39 13.01
CA ALA A 162 16.46 11.05 12.44
C ALA A 162 17.36 10.91 11.19
N ASP A 163 17.36 11.90 10.29
CA ASP A 163 18.21 11.90 9.11
C ASP A 163 19.70 11.85 9.50
N ARG A 164 20.12 12.58 10.52
CA ARG A 164 21.53 12.53 11.02
C ARG A 164 21.87 11.15 11.58
N LEU A 165 21.03 10.62 12.47
CA LEU A 165 21.29 9.33 13.12
C LEU A 165 21.39 8.20 12.08
N VAL A 166 20.43 8.16 11.14
CA VAL A 166 20.41 7.11 10.11
C VAL A 166 21.58 7.29 9.13
N ALA A 167 21.92 8.52 8.72
CA ALA A 167 23.06 8.76 7.85
C ALA A 167 24.38 8.32 8.49
N GLU A 168 24.52 8.44 9.82
CA GLU A 168 25.72 8.01 10.56
C GLU A 168 25.79 6.50 10.77
N ARG A 169 24.67 5.88 11.19
CA ARG A 169 24.64 4.51 11.70
C ARG A 169 24.15 3.47 10.71
N ALA A 170 23.31 3.88 9.76
CA ALA A 170 22.61 3.04 8.80
C ALA A 170 22.49 3.71 7.43
N PRO A 171 23.59 4.19 6.79
CA PRO A 171 23.54 5.04 5.59
C PRO A 171 22.93 4.35 4.36
N HIS A 172 22.77 3.04 4.40
CA HIS A 172 22.15 2.25 3.34
C HIS A 172 20.66 2.02 3.53
N TRP A 173 20.08 2.48 4.66
CA TRP A 173 18.63 2.32 4.87
C TRP A 173 17.82 3.19 3.92
N ARG A 174 16.73 2.65 3.46
CA ARG A 174 15.76 3.40 2.65
C ARG A 174 15.00 4.37 3.51
N ARG A 175 14.97 5.64 3.08
CA ARG A 175 14.13 6.70 3.62
C ARG A 175 12.92 6.90 2.74
N ARG A 176 11.72 6.92 3.34
CA ARG A 176 10.46 7.25 2.67
C ARG A 176 9.80 8.44 3.35
N THR A 177 9.09 9.25 2.57
CA THR A 177 8.30 10.37 3.09
C THR A 177 6.85 10.15 2.72
N GLY A 178 6.01 10.04 3.72
CA GLY A 178 4.55 10.01 3.58
C GLY A 178 3.91 11.29 4.13
N HIS A 179 2.60 11.28 4.30
CA HIS A 179 1.85 12.43 4.84
C HIS A 179 2.12 12.59 6.34
N ASN A 180 2.94 13.60 6.70
CA ASN A 180 3.37 13.88 8.08
C ASN A 180 4.13 12.73 8.79
N ILE A 181 4.76 11.85 8.03
CA ILE A 181 5.64 10.79 8.50
C ILE A 181 6.90 10.72 7.66
N VAL A 182 8.02 10.40 8.29
CA VAL A 182 9.22 9.92 7.61
C VAL A 182 9.56 8.54 8.16
N GLU A 183 9.83 7.60 7.27
CA GLU A 183 10.14 6.22 7.62
C GLU A 183 11.55 5.84 7.18
N TYR A 184 12.22 5.03 7.98
CA TYR A 184 13.53 4.46 7.71
C TYR A 184 13.45 2.95 7.81
N SER A 185 13.96 2.24 6.81
CA SER A 185 13.87 0.77 6.74
C SER A 185 15.16 0.20 6.18
N PHE A 186 15.63 -0.92 6.75
CA PHE A 186 16.72 -1.69 6.16
C PHE A 186 16.29 -2.51 4.95
N ARG A 187 14.96 -2.63 4.72
CA ARG A 187 14.38 -3.26 3.52
C ARG A 187 14.17 -2.20 2.44
N HIS A 188 14.47 -2.58 1.20
CA HIS A 188 14.44 -1.68 0.05
C HIS A 188 13.21 -1.89 -0.84
N GLU A 189 12.38 -2.86 -0.55
CA GLU A 189 11.17 -3.17 -1.30
C GLU A 189 10.24 -1.96 -1.35
N GLY A 190 9.51 -1.83 -2.45
CA GLY A 190 8.46 -0.86 -2.67
C GLY A 190 7.22 -1.56 -3.19
N LYS A 191 6.10 -0.84 -3.28
CA LYS A 191 4.87 -1.41 -3.83
C LYS A 191 5.02 -1.87 -5.29
N ASP A 192 5.97 -1.30 -6.04
CA ASP A 192 6.39 -1.75 -7.37
C ASP A 192 6.97 -3.16 -7.37
N SER A 193 7.90 -3.42 -6.45
CA SER A 193 8.48 -4.76 -6.29
C SER A 193 7.46 -5.77 -5.77
N ALA A 194 6.55 -5.34 -4.87
CA ALA A 194 5.42 -6.17 -4.44
C ALA A 194 4.54 -6.61 -5.62
N LEU A 195 4.19 -5.68 -6.52
CA LEU A 195 3.44 -6.00 -7.73
C LEU A 195 4.18 -6.97 -8.63
N ALA A 196 5.50 -6.80 -8.82
CA ALA A 196 6.31 -7.69 -9.64
C ALA A 196 6.34 -9.12 -9.07
N VAL A 197 6.51 -9.26 -7.75
CA VAL A 197 6.47 -10.57 -7.06
C VAL A 197 5.10 -11.23 -7.20
N LEU A 198 4.02 -10.50 -6.89
CA LEU A 198 2.66 -11.01 -6.99
C LEU A 198 2.30 -11.39 -8.44
N ARG A 199 2.64 -10.53 -9.42
CA ARG A 199 2.42 -10.81 -10.84
C ARG A 199 3.10 -12.10 -11.28
N ALA A 200 4.39 -12.27 -10.94
CA ALA A 200 5.15 -13.47 -11.29
C ALA A 200 4.60 -14.72 -10.60
N ARG A 201 4.34 -14.63 -9.27
CA ARG A 201 3.82 -15.75 -8.49
C ARG A 201 2.47 -16.23 -8.98
N LEU A 202 1.59 -15.29 -9.36
CA LEU A 202 0.22 -15.58 -9.77
C LEU A 202 0.07 -15.80 -11.27
N GLY A 203 1.12 -15.58 -12.06
CA GLY A 203 1.06 -15.70 -13.52
C GLY A 203 0.10 -14.69 -14.16
N ALA A 204 -0.03 -13.49 -13.56
CA ALA A 204 -0.98 -12.50 -14.04
C ALA A 204 -0.53 -11.89 -15.38
N THR A 205 -1.45 -11.88 -16.36
CA THR A 205 -1.21 -11.32 -17.70
C THR A 205 -1.48 -9.82 -17.74
N ALA A 206 -2.29 -9.32 -16.80
CA ALA A 206 -2.53 -7.90 -16.58
C ALA A 206 -2.64 -7.60 -15.08
N VAL A 207 -2.35 -6.36 -14.70
CA VAL A 207 -2.47 -5.83 -13.33
C VAL A 207 -3.39 -4.61 -13.37
N LEU A 208 -4.34 -4.54 -12.45
CA LEU A 208 -4.96 -3.30 -12.01
C LEU A 208 -4.36 -2.95 -10.66
N PHE A 209 -3.78 -1.75 -10.55
CA PHE A 209 -3.33 -1.22 -9.27
C PHE A 209 -4.05 0.10 -8.95
N ALA A 210 -4.54 0.24 -7.72
CA ALA A 210 -5.12 1.50 -7.23
C ALA A 210 -4.45 1.94 -5.93
N GLY A 211 -4.20 3.25 -5.81
CA GLY A 211 -3.58 3.87 -4.65
C GLY A 211 -3.86 5.37 -4.57
N ASP A 212 -3.63 5.97 -3.39
CA ASP A 212 -3.93 7.39 -3.10
C ASP A 212 -2.72 8.22 -2.68
N ASP A 213 -1.61 7.59 -2.26
CA ASP A 213 -0.46 8.30 -1.68
C ASP A 213 0.75 8.35 -2.63
N VAL A 214 1.75 9.11 -2.25
CA VAL A 214 3.04 9.23 -2.94
C VAL A 214 3.78 7.90 -3.00
N THR A 215 3.62 7.05 -1.99
CA THR A 215 4.23 5.71 -1.96
C THR A 215 3.65 4.75 -3.00
N ASP A 216 2.49 5.07 -3.57
CA ASP A 216 1.85 4.30 -4.64
C ASP A 216 2.39 4.64 -6.02
N GLU A 217 3.03 5.80 -6.16
CA GLU A 217 3.50 6.28 -7.46
C GLU A 217 4.61 5.39 -8.04
N ASP A 218 5.45 4.76 -7.20
CA ASP A 218 6.44 3.78 -7.66
C ASP A 218 5.73 2.59 -8.35
N ALA A 219 4.64 2.09 -7.75
CA ALA A 219 3.83 1.00 -8.30
C ALA A 219 3.08 1.44 -9.56
N LEU A 220 2.45 2.62 -9.55
CA LEU A 220 1.74 3.18 -10.70
C LEU A 220 2.68 3.40 -11.89
N ALA A 221 3.89 3.89 -11.65
CA ALA A 221 4.91 4.09 -12.68
C ALA A 221 5.50 2.79 -13.24
N SER A 222 5.44 1.69 -12.48
CA SER A 222 5.95 0.37 -12.89
C SER A 222 5.01 -0.39 -13.82
N LEU A 223 3.76 0.06 -13.98
CA LEU A 223 2.75 -0.60 -14.80
C LEU A 223 3.09 -0.52 -16.29
N GLY A 224 2.90 -1.64 -17.00
CA GLY A 224 3.20 -1.77 -18.42
C GLY A 224 1.97 -1.61 -19.32
N PRO A 225 2.19 -1.69 -20.64
CA PRO A 225 1.09 -1.73 -21.61
C PRO A 225 0.14 -2.91 -21.31
N GLY A 226 -1.15 -2.62 -21.20
CA GLY A 226 -2.17 -3.63 -20.86
C GLY A 226 -2.55 -3.66 -19.36
N ASP A 227 -1.78 -3.01 -18.51
CA ASP A 227 -2.11 -2.79 -17.11
C ASP A 227 -2.98 -1.52 -16.94
N LEU A 228 -3.58 -1.38 -15.76
CA LEU A 228 -4.39 -0.22 -15.40
C LEU A 228 -3.98 0.32 -14.04
N GLY A 229 -3.47 1.55 -14.02
CA GLY A 229 -3.24 2.33 -12.80
C GLY A 229 -4.40 3.28 -12.52
N ILE A 230 -4.91 3.26 -11.30
CA ILE A 230 -5.97 4.16 -10.82
C ILE A 230 -5.45 4.98 -9.64
N ARG A 231 -5.46 6.29 -9.76
CA ARG A 231 -5.22 7.21 -8.65
C ARG A 231 -6.53 7.50 -7.94
N VAL A 232 -6.58 7.39 -6.62
CA VAL A 232 -7.69 7.86 -5.79
C VAL A 232 -7.35 9.24 -5.25
N GLY A 233 -8.28 10.19 -5.38
CA GLY A 233 -8.08 11.56 -4.93
C GLY A 233 -7.17 12.40 -5.83
N ASP A 234 -6.70 13.53 -5.30
CA ASP A 234 -5.91 14.53 -6.01
C ASP A 234 -4.39 14.23 -5.97
N GLY A 235 -3.61 15.08 -6.64
CA GLY A 235 -2.14 15.04 -6.68
C GLY A 235 -1.58 14.72 -8.06
N GLU A 236 -0.26 14.84 -8.22
CA GLU A 236 0.45 14.38 -9.43
C GLU A 236 0.48 12.85 -9.43
N THR A 237 0.33 12.23 -10.60
CA THR A 237 0.27 10.78 -10.67
C THR A 237 0.74 10.24 -12.02
N ALA A 238 1.39 9.06 -11.97
CA ALA A 238 1.69 8.21 -13.11
C ALA A 238 0.49 7.33 -13.52
N ALA A 239 -0.60 7.29 -12.73
CA ALA A 239 -1.79 6.53 -13.07
C ALA A 239 -2.42 7.01 -14.38
N SER A 240 -2.92 6.06 -15.17
CA SER A 240 -3.64 6.36 -16.42
C SER A 240 -5.07 6.85 -16.19
N VAL A 241 -5.63 6.56 -15.03
CA VAL A 241 -7.01 6.91 -14.63
C VAL A 241 -7.01 7.49 -13.23
N ARG A 242 -7.94 8.41 -12.98
CA ARG A 242 -8.18 9.02 -11.67
C ARG A 242 -9.65 8.91 -11.30
N VAL A 243 -9.90 8.57 -10.05
CA VAL A 243 -11.20 8.67 -9.38
C VAL A 243 -11.12 9.66 -8.22
N GLY A 244 -12.20 10.33 -7.91
CA GLY A 244 -12.20 11.42 -6.91
C GLY A 244 -12.34 10.93 -5.47
N SER A 245 -12.75 9.68 -5.25
CA SER A 245 -13.04 9.15 -3.90
C SER A 245 -12.94 7.64 -3.83
N ILE A 246 -12.87 7.12 -2.60
CA ILE A 246 -12.96 5.68 -2.30
C ILE A 246 -14.27 5.10 -2.84
N GLN A 247 -15.39 5.84 -2.74
CA GLN A 247 -16.68 5.38 -3.26
C GLN A 247 -16.66 5.22 -4.77
N GLU A 248 -16.05 6.16 -5.50
CA GLU A 248 -15.91 6.04 -6.96
C GLU A 248 -15.00 4.86 -7.35
N LEU A 249 -13.97 4.56 -6.54
CA LEU A 249 -13.18 3.34 -6.73
C LEU A 249 -14.03 2.09 -6.50
N ALA A 250 -14.83 2.04 -5.43
CA ALA A 250 -15.72 0.92 -5.15
C ALA A 250 -16.71 0.67 -6.30
N ASP A 251 -17.26 1.73 -6.87
CA ASP A 251 -18.14 1.67 -8.05
C ASP A 251 -17.40 1.13 -9.28
N ALA A 252 -16.15 1.57 -9.50
CA ALA A 252 -15.30 1.08 -10.59
C ALA A 252 -14.94 -0.40 -10.43
N LEU A 253 -14.62 -0.85 -9.21
CA LEU A 253 -14.34 -2.26 -8.90
C LEU A 253 -15.59 -3.14 -9.10
N SER A 254 -16.76 -2.65 -8.70
CA SER A 254 -18.04 -3.33 -8.92
C SER A 254 -18.38 -3.44 -10.43
N LEU A 255 -18.04 -2.40 -11.20
CA LEU A 255 -18.19 -2.44 -12.66
C LEU A 255 -17.20 -3.43 -13.29
N LEU A 256 -15.95 -3.44 -12.85
CA LEU A 256 -14.93 -4.40 -13.29
C LEU A 256 -15.39 -5.84 -13.04
N GLU A 257 -15.95 -6.11 -11.87
CA GLU A 257 -16.49 -7.44 -11.52
C GLU A 257 -17.53 -7.89 -12.54
N ARG A 258 -18.53 -7.05 -12.84
CA ARG A 258 -19.57 -7.36 -13.84
C ARG A 258 -18.98 -7.59 -15.23
N MET A 259 -18.06 -6.73 -15.68
CA MET A 259 -17.40 -6.87 -16.98
C MET A 259 -16.61 -8.17 -17.07
N ARG A 260 -15.88 -8.52 -15.99
CA ARG A 260 -15.05 -9.71 -15.94
C ARG A 260 -15.88 -10.98 -15.90
N ARG A 261 -17.00 -10.98 -15.21
CA ARG A 261 -17.98 -12.09 -15.21
C ARG A 261 -18.51 -12.35 -16.62
N THR A 262 -18.97 -11.30 -17.31
CA THR A 262 -19.49 -11.40 -18.68
C THR A 262 -18.42 -11.84 -19.70
N ALA A 263 -17.16 -11.41 -19.53
CA ALA A 263 -16.07 -11.80 -20.44
C ALA A 263 -15.67 -13.28 -20.30
N ARG A 264 -16.13 -13.97 -19.24
CA ARG A 264 -15.83 -15.38 -18.93
C ARG A 264 -17.00 -16.36 -19.18
N GLU A 265 -18.19 -15.83 -19.47
CA GLU A 265 -19.35 -16.58 -19.96
C GLU A 265 -19.24 -16.84 -21.46
#